data_d2a61b9cbce352756c6e190c8cf2f476
#
_entry.id   d2a61b9cbce352756c6e190c8cf2f476
#
_cell.length_a   1.000
_cell.length_b   1.000
_cell.length_c   1.000
_cell.angle_alpha   90.00
_cell.angle_beta   90.00
_cell.angle_gamma   90.00
#
_symmetry.space_group_name_H-M   'P 1'
#
loop_
_entity.id
_entity.type
_entity.pdbx_description
1 polymer ?
#
loop_
_entity_poly.entity_id
_entity_poly.type
_entity_poly.pdbx_seq_one_letter_code
_entity_poly.pdbx_strand_id
1 'polypeptide(L)'
;TLAGQYCFDVSEAREGGSAGTITLVLQTILLPLALAKGDSEVTLRGGTHVAHSPTLSYIEQVYLPAIALMGIAASVKLMAWGWYPQGGGQAQLRVKGDSTLNGITLLERGCLRLVQGLAVVTELPAHIPNRMALRADNILRENQLRANIKPLRERGVAPGAGIFLLAEYKNSLAGFSALGRVGLPAEKVAEIACKELLDFHEKVAPIDVHLADQIMLPAALASSSSQYRVAQISTHLTTNAWVIQQFGLAEIEIDQTNQIVAVTPASVKTFEDKGDKGDKGDKREEKDF
;
A
#
# COMPACT_ATOMS: atom_id res chain seq x y z
N THR A 1 7.55 -19.53 5.59
CA THR A 1 6.16 -19.48 5.10
C THR A 1 5.99 -20.52 4.01
N LEU A 2 4.86 -21.21 4.00
CA LEU A 2 4.48 -22.16 2.95
C LEU A 2 3.49 -21.48 2.00
N ALA A 3 3.58 -21.81 0.72
CA ALA A 3 2.57 -21.45 -0.26
C ALA A 3 1.31 -22.32 -0.07
N GLY A 4 0.15 -21.83 -0.47
CA GLY A 4 -1.08 -22.60 -0.39
C GLY A 4 -2.36 -21.76 -0.38
N GLN A 5 -3.45 -22.38 0.04
CA GLN A 5 -4.74 -21.72 0.20
C GLN A 5 -4.98 -21.38 1.66
N TYR A 6 -5.35 -20.13 1.92
CA TYR A 6 -5.58 -19.60 3.27
C TYR A 6 -6.93 -18.86 3.35
N CYS A 7 -7.49 -18.84 4.55
CA CYS A 7 -8.65 -18.00 4.87
C CYS A 7 -8.37 -17.27 6.18
N PHE A 8 -8.49 -15.96 6.17
CA PHE A 8 -8.43 -15.13 7.38
C PHE A 8 -9.75 -14.39 7.54
N ASP A 9 -10.42 -14.62 8.64
CA ASP A 9 -11.65 -13.95 9.01
C ASP A 9 -11.42 -13.07 10.25
N VAL A 10 -11.42 -11.76 10.05
CA VAL A 10 -11.16 -10.80 11.12
C VAL A 10 -12.33 -10.74 12.12
N SER A 11 -13.52 -11.20 11.73
CA SER A 11 -14.69 -11.26 12.63
C SER A 11 -14.51 -12.27 13.75
N GLU A 12 -13.72 -13.32 13.54
CA GLU A 12 -13.41 -14.35 14.55
C GLU A 12 -12.49 -13.84 15.66
N ALA A 13 -11.78 -12.72 15.45
CA ALA A 13 -10.85 -12.17 16.43
C ALA A 13 -11.54 -11.56 17.66
N ARG A 14 -12.87 -11.41 17.66
CA ARG A 14 -13.65 -10.83 18.76
C ARG A 14 -15.06 -11.41 18.82
N GLU A 15 -15.53 -11.76 20.02
CA GLU A 15 -16.93 -12.10 20.27
C GLU A 15 -17.84 -10.93 19.86
N GLY A 16 -18.88 -11.21 19.06
CA GLY A 16 -19.79 -10.20 18.50
C GLY A 16 -19.37 -9.62 17.15
N GLY A 17 -18.30 -10.15 16.55
CA GLY A 17 -17.79 -9.71 15.25
C GLY A 17 -16.88 -8.48 15.31
N SER A 18 -16.17 -8.23 14.25
CA SER A 18 -15.27 -7.08 14.12
C SER A 18 -15.29 -6.55 12.69
N ALA A 19 -15.34 -5.23 12.52
CA ALA A 19 -15.06 -4.57 11.27
C ALA A 19 -13.55 -4.31 11.07
N GLY A 20 -12.70 -5.12 11.71
CA GLY A 20 -11.24 -5.05 11.53
C GLY A 20 -10.86 -5.09 10.06
N THR A 21 -9.83 -4.34 9.72
CA THR A 21 -9.44 -4.17 8.33
C THR A 21 -8.72 -5.38 7.77
N ILE A 22 -9.19 -5.90 6.64
CA ILE A 22 -8.50 -6.97 5.92
C ILE A 22 -7.27 -6.48 5.16
N THR A 23 -7.17 -5.18 4.89
CA THR A 23 -6.05 -4.62 4.11
C THR A 23 -4.75 -4.61 4.89
N LEU A 24 -4.78 -4.43 6.21
CA LEU A 24 -3.59 -4.60 7.06
C LEU A 24 -3.17 -6.06 7.18
N VAL A 25 -4.12 -6.99 7.25
CA VAL A 25 -3.81 -8.43 7.19
C VAL A 25 -3.16 -8.76 5.84
N LEU A 26 -3.73 -8.27 4.74
CA LEU A 26 -3.18 -8.44 3.40
C LEU A 26 -1.72 -7.96 3.33
N GLN A 27 -1.42 -6.75 3.78
CA GLN A 27 -0.07 -6.21 3.77
C GLN A 27 0.90 -7.03 4.62
N THR A 28 0.45 -7.56 5.75
CA THR A 28 1.26 -8.40 6.65
C THR A 28 1.65 -9.73 5.98
N ILE A 29 0.73 -10.38 5.28
CA ILE A 29 0.95 -11.72 4.71
C ILE A 29 1.55 -11.69 3.30
N LEU A 30 1.39 -10.58 2.56
CA LEU A 30 1.76 -10.48 1.16
C LEU A 30 3.24 -10.79 0.94
N LEU A 31 4.11 -10.12 1.67
CA LEU A 31 5.56 -10.25 1.49
C LEU A 31 6.09 -11.65 1.84
N PRO A 32 5.72 -12.26 2.99
CA PRO A 32 6.06 -13.65 3.28
C PRO A 32 5.55 -14.64 2.22
N LEU A 33 4.37 -14.43 1.64
CA LEU A 33 3.81 -15.30 0.60
C LEU A 33 4.51 -15.10 -0.75
N ALA A 34 4.85 -13.86 -1.09
CA ALA A 34 5.60 -13.56 -2.31
C ALA A 34 7.01 -14.19 -2.31
N LEU A 35 7.64 -14.31 -1.14
CA LEU A 35 8.94 -14.94 -0.96
C LEU A 35 8.87 -16.48 -0.75
N ALA A 36 7.69 -17.02 -0.55
CA ALA A 36 7.49 -18.47 -0.38
C ALA A 36 7.68 -19.21 -1.71
N LYS A 37 8.04 -20.50 -1.65
CA LYS A 37 8.08 -21.36 -2.83
C LYS A 37 6.67 -21.72 -3.27
N GLY A 38 6.27 -21.27 -4.48
CA GLY A 38 4.96 -21.53 -5.07
C GLY A 38 3.91 -20.48 -4.78
N ASP A 39 2.81 -20.54 -5.52
CA ASP A 39 1.75 -19.55 -5.52
C ASP A 39 0.78 -19.72 -4.33
N SER A 40 0.16 -18.63 -3.91
CA SER A 40 -0.82 -18.64 -2.82
C SER A 40 -2.11 -17.95 -3.21
N GLU A 41 -3.22 -18.47 -2.69
CA GLU A 41 -4.54 -17.86 -2.79
C GLU A 41 -5.12 -17.65 -1.39
N VAL A 42 -5.55 -16.44 -1.09
CA VAL A 42 -6.00 -16.07 0.25
C VAL A 42 -7.38 -15.44 0.19
N THR A 43 -8.32 -16.01 0.92
CA THR A 43 -9.62 -15.38 1.19
C THR A 43 -9.52 -14.55 2.45
N LEU A 44 -9.89 -13.28 2.35
CA LEU A 44 -9.89 -12.32 3.46
C LEU A 44 -11.32 -11.86 3.73
N ARG A 45 -11.78 -11.96 4.98
CA ARG A 45 -13.11 -11.55 5.41
C ARG A 45 -13.03 -10.52 6.52
N GLY A 46 -13.79 -9.40 6.38
CA GLY A 46 -13.81 -8.31 7.36
C GLY A 46 -14.08 -6.95 6.70
N GLY A 47 -13.53 -5.87 7.25
CA GLY A 47 -13.65 -4.51 6.70
C GLY A 47 -12.76 -4.30 5.50
N THR A 48 -13.34 -3.93 4.34
CA THR A 48 -12.59 -3.60 3.11
C THR A 48 -12.33 -2.10 2.97
N HIS A 49 -13.22 -1.29 3.52
CA HIS A 49 -13.19 0.17 3.46
C HIS A 49 -13.53 0.70 4.84
N VAL A 50 -12.53 0.78 5.71
CA VAL A 50 -12.65 1.23 7.10
C VAL A 50 -11.62 2.31 7.41
N ALA A 51 -11.94 3.17 8.37
CA ALA A 51 -11.06 4.27 8.77
C ALA A 51 -9.73 3.77 9.34
N HIS A 52 -8.70 4.61 9.26
CA HIS A 52 -7.35 4.35 9.79
C HIS A 52 -6.63 3.15 9.16
N SER A 53 -7.01 2.79 7.94
CA SER A 53 -6.33 1.78 7.14
C SER A 53 -6.47 2.10 5.65
N PRO A 54 -5.57 1.62 4.78
CA PRO A 54 -5.76 1.75 3.36
C PRO A 54 -7.06 1.05 2.94
N THR A 55 -7.84 1.68 2.06
CA THR A 55 -8.99 1.01 1.45
C THR A 55 -8.52 -0.10 0.51
N LEU A 56 -9.38 -1.09 0.25
CA LEU A 56 -9.03 -2.14 -0.72
C LEU A 56 -8.79 -1.56 -2.12
N SER A 57 -9.52 -0.49 -2.48
CA SER A 57 -9.29 0.23 -3.74
C SER A 57 -7.88 0.83 -3.83
N TYR A 58 -7.37 1.36 -2.71
CA TYR A 58 -6.00 1.86 -2.63
C TYR A 58 -4.96 0.72 -2.78
N ILE A 59 -5.19 -0.39 -2.08
CA ILE A 59 -4.33 -1.57 -2.21
C ILE A 59 -4.28 -2.04 -3.65
N GLU A 60 -5.43 -2.22 -4.29
CA GLU A 60 -5.55 -2.73 -5.65
C GLU A 60 -4.91 -1.81 -6.70
N GLN A 61 -5.14 -0.50 -6.58
CA GLN A 61 -4.82 0.45 -7.66
C GLN A 61 -3.55 1.28 -7.42
N VAL A 62 -2.99 1.26 -6.20
CA VAL A 62 -1.76 2.01 -5.87
C VAL A 62 -0.68 1.10 -5.31
N TYR A 63 -0.97 0.41 -4.21
CA TYR A 63 0.04 -0.39 -3.52
C TYR A 63 0.53 -1.59 -4.34
N LEU A 64 -0.38 -2.43 -4.85
CA LEU A 64 0.01 -3.59 -5.65
C LEU A 64 0.76 -3.21 -6.93
N PRO A 65 0.34 -2.19 -7.72
CA PRO A 65 1.14 -1.70 -8.84
C PRO A 65 2.53 -1.19 -8.43
N ALA A 66 2.66 -0.52 -7.29
CA ALA A 66 3.95 -0.01 -6.82
C ALA A 66 4.92 -1.16 -6.48
N ILE A 67 4.48 -2.19 -5.75
CA ILE A 67 5.32 -3.35 -5.43
C ILE A 67 5.56 -4.26 -6.64
N ALA A 68 4.71 -4.21 -7.66
CA ALA A 68 4.95 -4.91 -8.92
C ALA A 68 6.20 -4.38 -9.63
N LEU A 69 6.51 -3.08 -9.52
CA LEU A 69 7.78 -2.50 -10.00
C LEU A 69 8.99 -3.09 -9.27
N MET A 70 8.78 -3.61 -8.07
CA MET A 70 9.81 -4.25 -7.25
C MET A 70 9.89 -5.77 -7.46
N GLY A 71 9.09 -6.34 -8.38
CA GLY A 71 9.12 -7.76 -8.73
C GLY A 71 8.09 -8.63 -8.00
N ILE A 72 7.17 -8.06 -7.21
CA ILE A 72 6.10 -8.79 -6.54
C ILE A 72 4.86 -8.83 -7.42
N ALA A 73 4.48 -10.02 -7.90
CA ALA A 73 3.28 -10.22 -8.68
C ALA A 73 2.12 -10.68 -7.77
N ALA A 74 1.18 -9.78 -7.54
CA ALA A 74 -0.02 -10.08 -6.76
C ALA A 74 -1.24 -9.36 -7.34
N SER A 75 -2.42 -9.90 -7.08
CA SER A 75 -3.68 -9.29 -7.45
C SER A 75 -4.70 -9.48 -6.34
N VAL A 76 -5.58 -8.51 -6.15
CA VAL A 76 -6.69 -8.61 -5.21
C VAL A 76 -8.00 -8.32 -5.94
N LYS A 77 -9.05 -9.06 -5.58
CA LYS A 77 -10.40 -8.88 -6.11
C LYS A 77 -11.37 -8.64 -4.96
N LEU A 78 -12.10 -7.54 -5.00
CA LEU A 78 -13.21 -7.30 -4.11
C LEU A 78 -14.37 -8.26 -4.47
N MET A 79 -14.81 -9.04 -3.49
CA MET A 79 -15.93 -9.98 -3.63
C MET A 79 -17.20 -9.45 -2.95
N ALA A 80 -17.05 -8.76 -1.82
CA ALA A 80 -18.12 -8.09 -1.09
C ALA A 80 -17.60 -6.87 -0.35
N TRP A 81 -18.39 -5.80 -0.33
CA TRP A 81 -18.07 -4.56 0.39
C TRP A 81 -18.22 -4.76 1.90
N GLY A 82 -17.24 -4.27 2.65
CA GLY A 82 -17.23 -4.31 4.11
C GLY A 82 -16.93 -2.94 4.72
N TRP A 83 -17.89 -2.42 5.51
CA TRP A 83 -17.83 -1.10 6.13
C TRP A 83 -17.91 -1.21 7.65
N TYR A 84 -17.35 -0.20 8.33
CA TYR A 84 -17.55 -0.07 9.77
C TYR A 84 -19.01 0.31 10.09
N PRO A 85 -19.64 -0.23 11.15
CA PRO A 85 -19.06 -1.12 12.17
C PRO A 85 -19.20 -2.64 11.87
N GLN A 86 -20.01 -3.06 10.89
CA GLN A 86 -20.36 -4.47 10.70
C GLN A 86 -19.28 -5.30 9.99
N GLY A 87 -18.43 -4.67 9.20
CA GLY A 87 -17.51 -5.42 8.35
C GLY A 87 -18.24 -6.15 7.23
N GLY A 88 -18.22 -7.48 7.23
CA GLY A 88 -18.95 -8.35 6.29
C GLY A 88 -18.41 -8.31 4.85
N GLY A 89 -17.28 -7.67 4.62
CA GLY A 89 -16.63 -7.65 3.33
C GLY A 89 -15.80 -8.90 3.07
N GLN A 90 -15.51 -9.12 1.80
CA GLN A 90 -14.66 -10.22 1.36
C GLN A 90 -13.77 -9.80 0.20
N ALA A 91 -12.52 -10.22 0.24
CA ALA A 91 -11.58 -10.09 -0.87
C ALA A 91 -10.82 -11.39 -1.11
N GLN A 92 -10.40 -11.59 -2.35
CA GLN A 92 -9.57 -12.71 -2.75
C GLN A 92 -8.22 -12.15 -3.22
N LEU A 93 -7.16 -12.52 -2.53
CA LEU A 93 -5.78 -12.18 -2.85
C LEU A 93 -5.11 -13.37 -3.51
N ARG A 94 -4.42 -13.14 -4.63
CA ARG A 94 -3.52 -14.10 -5.27
C ARG A 94 -2.12 -13.53 -5.25
N VAL A 95 -1.17 -14.34 -4.83
CA VAL A 95 0.25 -13.98 -4.73
C VAL A 95 1.07 -15.02 -5.46
N LYS A 96 1.88 -14.56 -6.41
CA LYS A 96 2.87 -15.41 -7.05
C LYS A 96 4.08 -15.53 -6.13
N GLY A 97 4.45 -16.76 -5.81
CA GLY A 97 5.64 -17.06 -5.02
C GLY A 97 6.94 -16.94 -5.80
N ASP A 98 8.04 -17.33 -5.16
CA ASP A 98 9.40 -17.29 -5.72
C ASP A 98 9.78 -15.89 -6.26
N SER A 99 9.25 -14.83 -5.66
CA SER A 99 9.52 -13.45 -6.09
C SER A 99 10.94 -13.04 -5.73
N THR A 100 11.62 -12.41 -6.69
CA THR A 100 12.89 -11.72 -6.44
C THR A 100 12.63 -10.23 -6.38
N LEU A 101 12.92 -9.64 -5.21
CA LEU A 101 12.71 -8.21 -5.01
C LEU A 101 13.87 -7.42 -5.57
N ASN A 102 13.54 -6.38 -6.33
CA ASN A 102 14.48 -5.42 -6.90
C ASN A 102 14.24 -4.03 -6.29
N GLY A 103 15.30 -3.25 -6.18
CA GLY A 103 15.19 -1.86 -5.80
C GLY A 103 14.50 -1.02 -6.88
N ILE A 104 13.95 0.12 -6.47
CA ILE A 104 13.29 1.08 -7.37
C ILE A 104 13.95 2.45 -7.28
N THR A 105 13.96 3.17 -8.40
CA THR A 105 14.28 4.59 -8.44
C THR A 105 13.07 5.36 -8.94
N LEU A 106 12.45 6.14 -8.06
CA LEU A 106 11.24 6.90 -8.37
C LEU A 106 11.34 8.32 -7.79
N LEU A 107 11.98 9.22 -8.53
CA LEU A 107 12.23 10.60 -8.10
C LEU A 107 11.28 11.61 -8.74
N GLU A 108 10.67 11.25 -9.88
CA GLU A 108 9.81 12.14 -10.66
C GLU A 108 8.51 11.43 -11.07
N ARG A 109 7.37 12.04 -10.78
CA ARG A 109 6.05 11.50 -11.18
C ARG A 109 5.72 11.72 -12.66
N GLY A 110 6.33 12.75 -13.29
CA GLY A 110 5.98 13.20 -14.63
C GLY A 110 4.63 13.96 -14.66
N CYS A 111 4.09 14.17 -15.87
CA CYS A 111 2.80 14.86 -16.03
C CYS A 111 1.62 13.99 -15.60
N LEU A 112 0.58 14.64 -15.07
CA LEU A 112 -0.71 14.00 -14.82
C LEU A 112 -1.36 13.61 -16.16
N ARG A 113 -1.82 12.36 -16.26
CA ARG A 113 -2.51 11.83 -17.44
C ARG A 113 -4.03 11.91 -17.28
N LEU A 114 -4.51 11.42 -16.13
CA LEU A 114 -5.93 11.29 -15.87
C LEU A 114 -6.18 11.17 -14.35
N VAL A 115 -7.32 11.67 -13.90
CA VAL A 115 -7.90 11.31 -12.61
C VAL A 115 -9.08 10.38 -12.85
N GLN A 116 -9.03 9.18 -12.26
CA GLN A 116 -10.17 8.26 -12.25
C GLN A 116 -10.75 8.19 -10.85
N GLY A 117 -12.01 7.82 -10.71
CA GLY A 117 -12.61 7.71 -9.39
C GLY A 117 -13.83 6.80 -9.36
N LEU A 118 -14.14 6.34 -8.16
CA LEU A 118 -15.33 5.57 -7.83
C LEU A 118 -16.00 6.16 -6.60
N ALA A 119 -17.21 6.67 -6.77
CA ALA A 119 -18.08 7.07 -5.67
C ALA A 119 -19.08 5.94 -5.41
N VAL A 120 -19.00 5.26 -4.29
CA VAL A 120 -19.76 4.04 -4.04
C VAL A 120 -20.60 4.13 -2.78
N VAL A 121 -21.79 3.50 -2.84
CA VAL A 121 -22.62 3.23 -1.67
C VAL A 121 -23.12 1.79 -1.68
N THR A 122 -23.31 1.23 -0.48
CA THR A 122 -24.06 -0.01 -0.29
C THR A 122 -25.27 0.27 0.60
N GLU A 123 -26.40 -0.37 0.29
CA GLU A 123 -27.68 -0.27 1.05
C GLU A 123 -28.12 1.18 1.34
N LEU A 124 -27.71 2.13 0.52
CA LEU A 124 -28.08 3.54 0.58
C LEU A 124 -28.70 4.00 -0.76
N PRO A 125 -29.44 5.13 -0.77
CA PRO A 125 -30.06 5.65 -1.97
C PRO A 125 -29.08 6.01 -3.09
N ALA A 126 -29.45 5.73 -4.35
CA ALA A 126 -28.59 5.92 -5.53
C ALA A 126 -28.21 7.40 -5.81
N HIS A 127 -28.95 8.37 -5.27
CA HIS A 127 -28.59 9.78 -5.44
C HIS A 127 -27.32 10.17 -4.66
N ILE A 128 -26.94 9.42 -3.63
CA ILE A 128 -25.77 9.73 -2.80
C ILE A 128 -24.45 9.60 -3.60
N PRO A 129 -24.13 8.47 -4.27
CA PRO A 129 -22.92 8.38 -5.06
C PRO A 129 -22.91 9.34 -6.24
N ASN A 130 -24.08 9.65 -6.83
CA ASN A 130 -24.16 10.66 -7.88
C ASN A 130 -23.75 12.05 -7.39
N ARG A 131 -24.19 12.45 -6.19
CA ARG A 131 -23.81 13.73 -5.57
C ARG A 131 -22.32 13.77 -5.24
N MET A 132 -21.75 12.68 -4.71
CA MET A 132 -20.31 12.60 -4.47
C MET A 132 -19.51 12.75 -5.77
N ALA A 133 -19.88 11.98 -6.81
CA ALA A 133 -19.17 12.00 -8.09
C ALA A 133 -19.26 13.38 -8.74
N LEU A 134 -20.46 13.99 -8.78
CA LEU A 134 -20.66 15.31 -9.35
C LEU A 134 -19.87 16.40 -8.61
N ARG A 135 -19.86 16.36 -7.27
CA ARG A 135 -19.11 17.33 -6.47
C ARG A 135 -17.62 17.21 -6.72
N ALA A 136 -17.09 15.98 -6.74
CA ALA A 136 -15.69 15.74 -7.02
C ALA A 136 -15.29 16.19 -8.44
N ASP A 137 -16.09 15.86 -9.45
CA ASP A 137 -15.86 16.29 -10.83
C ASP A 137 -15.84 17.84 -10.94
N ASN A 138 -16.76 18.54 -10.28
CA ASN A 138 -16.78 19.99 -10.27
C ASN A 138 -15.51 20.58 -9.65
N ILE A 139 -15.09 20.09 -8.46
CA ILE A 139 -13.86 20.56 -7.79
C ILE A 139 -12.64 20.36 -8.67
N LEU A 140 -12.49 19.17 -9.25
CA LEU A 140 -11.34 18.86 -10.09
C LEU A 140 -11.33 19.69 -11.37
N ARG A 141 -12.49 19.93 -11.97
CA ARG A 141 -12.64 20.79 -13.15
C ARG A 141 -12.31 22.26 -12.84
N GLU A 142 -12.75 22.79 -11.69
CA GLU A 142 -12.39 24.14 -11.21
C GLU A 142 -10.86 24.30 -11.07
N ASN A 143 -10.15 23.21 -10.75
CA ASN A 143 -8.70 23.13 -10.68
C ASN A 143 -8.02 22.65 -11.99
N GLN A 144 -8.74 22.69 -13.11
CA GLN A 144 -8.26 22.36 -14.47
C GLN A 144 -7.81 20.89 -14.61
N LEU A 145 -8.26 20.01 -13.74
CA LEU A 145 -7.99 18.58 -13.80
C LEU A 145 -9.14 17.85 -14.49
N ARG A 146 -8.81 17.00 -15.47
CA ARG A 146 -9.79 16.10 -16.09
C ARG A 146 -9.99 14.88 -15.21
N ALA A 147 -11.26 14.57 -14.92
CA ALA A 147 -11.61 13.42 -14.11
C ALA A 147 -12.70 12.57 -14.76
N ASN A 148 -12.71 11.28 -14.44
CA ASN A 148 -13.78 10.35 -14.77
C ASN A 148 -14.17 9.61 -13.49
N ILE A 149 -15.22 10.09 -12.82
CA ILE A 149 -15.66 9.55 -11.53
C ILE A 149 -16.97 8.82 -11.72
N LYS A 150 -16.97 7.51 -11.51
CA LYS A 150 -18.14 6.65 -11.69
C LYS A 150 -18.95 6.58 -10.38
N PRO A 151 -20.23 6.96 -10.39
CA PRO A 151 -21.13 6.66 -9.29
C PRO A 151 -21.55 5.19 -9.34
N LEU A 152 -21.54 4.51 -8.19
CA LEU A 152 -21.89 3.10 -8.08
C LEU A 152 -22.80 2.87 -6.85
N ARG A 153 -23.86 2.12 -7.05
CA ARG A 153 -24.69 1.59 -5.96
C ARG A 153 -24.62 0.07 -5.99
N GLU A 154 -24.15 -0.51 -4.92
CA GLU A 154 -23.99 -1.95 -4.78
C GLU A 154 -24.84 -2.50 -3.63
N ARG A 155 -24.99 -3.81 -3.61
CA ARG A 155 -25.50 -4.54 -2.45
C ARG A 155 -24.39 -4.78 -1.45
N GLY A 156 -24.73 -4.84 -0.17
CA GLY A 156 -23.78 -5.13 0.90
C GLY A 156 -24.49 -5.64 2.15
N VAL A 157 -23.71 -6.09 3.11
CA VAL A 157 -24.22 -6.53 4.42
C VAL A 157 -24.70 -5.34 5.25
N ALA A 158 -24.13 -4.16 5.00
CA ALA A 158 -24.38 -2.95 5.76
C ALA A 158 -24.42 -1.69 4.88
N PRO A 159 -25.12 -0.63 5.34
CA PRO A 159 -24.98 0.68 4.72
C PRO A 159 -23.54 1.18 4.79
N GLY A 160 -23.04 1.67 3.65
CA GLY A 160 -21.73 2.25 3.56
C GLY A 160 -21.64 3.27 2.43
N ALA A 161 -20.70 4.18 2.52
CA ALA A 161 -20.45 5.19 1.50
C ALA A 161 -18.96 5.56 1.46
N GLY A 162 -18.42 5.84 0.30
CA GLY A 162 -17.06 6.31 0.14
C GLY A 162 -16.77 6.76 -1.29
N ILE A 163 -15.66 7.45 -1.42
CA ILE A 163 -15.08 7.82 -2.70
C ILE A 163 -13.61 7.44 -2.69
N PHE A 164 -13.14 6.93 -3.83
CA PHE A 164 -11.73 6.72 -4.12
C PHE A 164 -11.38 7.47 -5.41
N LEU A 165 -10.28 8.20 -5.39
CA LEU A 165 -9.72 8.92 -6.52
C LEU A 165 -8.32 8.40 -6.79
N LEU A 166 -8.05 8.00 -8.03
CA LEU A 166 -6.74 7.60 -8.52
C LEU A 166 -6.20 8.70 -9.43
N ALA A 167 -5.05 9.26 -9.10
CA ALA A 167 -4.30 10.15 -9.97
C ALA A 167 -3.22 9.36 -10.71
N GLU A 168 -3.36 9.25 -12.03
CA GLU A 168 -2.41 8.59 -12.91
C GLU A 168 -1.42 9.60 -13.48
N TYR A 169 -0.18 9.51 -13.09
CA TYR A 169 0.94 10.25 -13.66
C TYR A 169 1.72 9.40 -14.64
N LYS A 170 2.62 10.02 -15.39
CA LYS A 170 3.45 9.30 -16.37
C LYS A 170 4.26 8.16 -15.72
N ASN A 171 4.78 8.39 -14.51
CA ASN A 171 5.71 7.46 -13.85
C ASN A 171 5.19 6.96 -12.49
N SER A 172 4.03 7.41 -12.01
CA SER A 172 3.52 7.00 -10.69
C SER A 172 2.00 7.03 -10.61
N LEU A 173 1.49 6.37 -9.59
CA LEU A 173 0.08 6.35 -9.20
C LEU A 173 -0.04 6.90 -7.78
N ALA A 174 -1.09 7.65 -7.50
CA ALA A 174 -1.42 8.10 -6.15
C ALA A 174 -2.93 7.96 -5.91
N GLY A 175 -3.31 7.57 -4.69
CA GLY A 175 -4.70 7.27 -4.36
C GLY A 175 -5.22 8.03 -3.15
N PHE A 176 -6.45 8.50 -3.21
CA PHE A 176 -7.08 9.32 -2.18
C PHE A 176 -8.47 8.80 -1.88
N SER A 177 -8.76 8.51 -0.62
CA SER A 177 -10.02 7.91 -0.19
C SER A 177 -10.68 8.73 0.89
N ALA A 178 -12.00 8.90 0.79
CA ALA A 178 -12.78 9.42 1.89
C ALA A 178 -14.00 8.53 2.14
N LEU A 179 -14.28 8.26 3.43
CA LEU A 179 -15.39 7.41 3.85
C LEU A 179 -16.51 8.25 4.41
N GLY A 180 -17.75 7.88 4.04
CA GLY A 180 -18.95 8.47 4.58
C GLY A 180 -19.22 7.98 6.01
N ARG A 181 -19.92 8.84 6.75
CA ARG A 181 -20.46 8.51 8.08
C ARG A 181 -21.80 9.20 8.28
N VAL A 182 -22.56 8.74 9.24
CA VAL A 182 -23.85 9.35 9.59
C VAL A 182 -23.65 10.84 9.88
N GLY A 183 -24.47 11.69 9.28
CA GLY A 183 -24.40 13.14 9.42
C GLY A 183 -23.38 13.85 8.52
N LEU A 184 -22.55 13.14 7.78
CA LEU A 184 -21.61 13.74 6.83
C LEU A 184 -22.24 13.80 5.43
N PRO A 185 -22.48 15.00 4.85
CA PRO A 185 -23.04 15.13 3.49
C PRO A 185 -22.14 14.46 2.44
N ALA A 186 -22.76 13.93 1.38
CA ALA A 186 -22.06 13.29 0.26
C ALA A 186 -21.00 14.21 -0.38
N GLU A 187 -21.33 15.51 -0.49
CA GLU A 187 -20.42 16.51 -1.03
C GLU A 187 -19.17 16.69 -0.15
N LYS A 188 -19.34 16.63 1.17
CA LYS A 188 -18.19 16.74 2.10
C LYS A 188 -17.27 15.53 2.01
N VAL A 189 -17.79 14.34 1.77
CA VAL A 189 -16.97 13.15 1.50
C VAL A 189 -16.12 13.38 0.25
N ALA A 190 -16.73 13.90 -0.82
CA ALA A 190 -16.01 14.23 -2.05
C ALA A 190 -14.94 15.32 -1.84
N GLU A 191 -15.29 16.38 -1.09
CA GLU A 191 -14.37 17.47 -0.78
C GLU A 191 -13.10 17.02 -0.04
N ILE A 192 -13.23 16.07 0.89
CA ILE A 192 -12.09 15.50 1.63
C ILE A 192 -11.12 14.81 0.66
N ALA A 193 -11.61 13.90 -0.16
CA ALA A 193 -10.76 13.17 -1.10
C ALA A 193 -10.12 14.09 -2.17
N CYS A 194 -10.90 15.07 -2.67
CA CYS A 194 -10.38 16.05 -3.63
C CYS A 194 -9.31 16.94 -3.01
N LYS A 195 -9.50 17.36 -1.76
CA LYS A 195 -8.48 18.17 -1.06
C LYS A 195 -7.16 17.42 -0.94
N GLU A 196 -7.18 16.16 -0.51
CA GLU A 196 -5.96 15.33 -0.40
C GLU A 196 -5.27 15.17 -1.76
N LEU A 197 -6.05 14.94 -2.84
CA LEU A 197 -5.52 14.85 -4.20
C LEU A 197 -4.87 16.15 -4.64
N LEU A 198 -5.52 17.28 -4.43
CA LEU A 198 -5.00 18.60 -4.81
C LEU A 198 -3.76 18.97 -4.00
N ASP A 199 -3.77 18.75 -2.68
CA ASP A 199 -2.61 18.96 -1.81
C ASP A 199 -1.40 18.11 -2.28
N PHE A 200 -1.63 16.88 -2.73
CA PHE A 200 -0.59 16.04 -3.33
C PHE A 200 -0.17 16.55 -4.71
N HIS A 201 -1.13 16.98 -5.53
CA HIS A 201 -0.86 17.47 -6.88
C HIS A 201 0.07 18.70 -6.89
N GLU A 202 -0.02 19.55 -5.88
CA GLU A 202 0.89 20.69 -5.71
C GLU A 202 2.33 20.29 -5.37
N LYS A 203 2.49 19.16 -4.68
CA LYS A 203 3.78 18.66 -4.20
C LYS A 203 4.46 17.75 -5.23
N VAL A 204 5.02 18.17 -6.25
CA VAL A 204 5.65 17.45 -7.39
C VAL A 204 6.33 16.09 -7.08
N ALA A 205 5.92 15.38 -6.04
CA ALA A 205 6.45 14.08 -5.61
C ALA A 205 5.73 12.91 -6.30
N PRO A 206 6.44 11.81 -6.63
CA PRO A 206 5.83 10.61 -7.22
C PRO A 206 5.05 9.74 -6.23
N ILE A 207 5.37 9.79 -4.93
CA ILE A 207 4.83 8.90 -3.91
C ILE A 207 4.03 9.70 -2.89
N ASP A 208 2.77 9.29 -2.69
CA ASP A 208 1.91 9.88 -1.66
C ASP A 208 2.35 9.49 -0.24
N VAL A 209 1.76 10.15 0.76
CA VAL A 209 2.17 10.01 2.17
C VAL A 209 1.95 8.59 2.71
N HIS A 210 0.99 7.84 2.16
CA HIS A 210 0.65 6.50 2.63
C HIS A 210 1.49 5.41 1.96
N LEU A 211 1.78 5.55 0.66
CA LEU A 211 2.64 4.61 -0.04
C LEU A 211 4.08 4.65 0.47
N ALA A 212 4.51 5.82 0.96
CA ALA A 212 5.89 6.09 1.34
C ALA A 212 6.47 5.11 2.38
N ASP A 213 5.70 4.74 3.39
CA ASP A 213 6.12 3.76 4.40
C ASP A 213 5.79 2.31 4.00
N GLN A 214 4.77 2.09 3.17
CA GLN A 214 4.34 0.75 2.77
C GLN A 214 5.34 0.05 1.83
N ILE A 215 6.05 0.78 0.98
CA ILE A 215 7.07 0.20 0.08
C ILE A 215 8.46 0.07 0.72
N MET A 216 8.64 0.60 1.92
CA MET A 216 9.95 0.62 2.59
C MET A 216 10.44 -0.77 2.98
N LEU A 217 9.57 -1.62 3.52
CA LEU A 217 9.93 -3.00 3.87
C LEU A 217 10.26 -3.86 2.64
N PRO A 218 9.47 -3.85 1.54
CA PRO A 218 9.89 -4.45 0.28
C PRO A 218 11.26 -3.94 -0.21
N ALA A 219 11.52 -2.62 -0.10
CA ALA A 219 12.81 -2.04 -0.48
C ALA A 219 13.96 -2.52 0.40
N ALA A 220 13.73 -2.70 1.70
CA ALA A 220 14.73 -3.21 2.64
C ALA A 220 15.11 -4.68 2.39
N LEU A 221 14.24 -5.45 1.74
CA LEU A 221 14.46 -6.86 1.38
C LEU A 221 14.86 -7.05 -0.09
N ALA A 222 15.03 -5.97 -0.83
CA ALA A 222 15.38 -6.02 -2.25
C ALA A 222 16.85 -6.44 -2.46
N SER A 223 17.18 -6.88 -3.68
CA SER A 223 18.54 -7.24 -4.11
C SER A 223 19.41 -6.04 -4.46
N SER A 224 18.84 -4.84 -4.54
CA SER A 224 19.53 -3.60 -4.86
C SER A 224 18.91 -2.43 -4.13
N SER A 225 19.64 -1.31 -4.01
CA SER A 225 19.18 -0.11 -3.33
C SER A 225 17.97 0.53 -4.01
N SER A 226 17.14 1.21 -3.22
CA SER A 226 16.00 1.99 -3.68
C SER A 226 16.18 3.46 -3.33
N GLN A 227 15.66 4.33 -4.19
CA GLN A 227 15.58 5.76 -3.92
C GLN A 227 14.26 6.34 -4.43
N TYR A 228 13.51 7.02 -3.57
CA TYR A 228 12.24 7.59 -3.97
C TYR A 228 11.93 8.90 -3.26
N ARG A 229 11.24 9.81 -3.96
CA ARG A 229 10.79 11.08 -3.40
C ARG A 229 9.35 10.96 -2.91
N VAL A 230 9.09 11.48 -1.70
CA VAL A 230 7.79 11.42 -1.04
C VAL A 230 7.14 12.80 -0.94
N ALA A 231 5.82 12.85 -0.96
CA ALA A 231 5.08 14.10 -0.81
C ALA A 231 5.23 14.73 0.58
N GLN A 232 5.47 13.87 1.58
CA GLN A 232 5.66 14.29 2.97
C GLN A 232 6.37 13.21 3.76
N ILE A 233 7.30 13.63 4.62
CA ILE A 233 7.91 12.75 5.61
C ILE A 233 7.00 12.71 6.82
N SER A 234 6.28 11.60 6.98
CA SER A 234 5.35 11.38 8.08
C SER A 234 6.03 10.70 9.27
N THR A 235 5.38 10.77 10.44
CA THR A 235 5.83 10.01 11.61
C THR A 235 5.79 8.50 11.35
N HIS A 236 4.82 8.00 10.55
CA HIS A 236 4.78 6.60 10.14
C HIS A 236 6.03 6.21 9.35
N LEU A 237 6.43 7.02 8.38
CA LEU A 237 7.63 6.79 7.58
C LEU A 237 8.89 6.72 8.45
N THR A 238 9.09 7.70 9.34
CA THR A 238 10.29 7.75 10.20
C THR A 238 10.32 6.63 11.23
N THR A 239 9.16 6.27 11.80
CA THR A 239 9.05 5.14 12.73
C THR A 239 9.33 3.81 12.03
N ASN A 240 8.78 3.62 10.83
CA ASN A 240 8.99 2.40 10.05
C ASN A 240 10.47 2.25 9.65
N ALA A 241 11.12 3.34 9.22
CA ALA A 241 12.55 3.37 8.94
C ALA A 241 13.38 2.96 10.17
N TRP A 242 13.06 3.54 11.34
CA TRP A 242 13.75 3.19 12.58
C TRP A 242 13.56 1.71 12.92
N VAL A 243 12.35 1.17 12.85
CA VAL A 243 12.06 -0.26 13.14
C VAL A 243 12.86 -1.17 12.21
N ILE A 244 12.81 -0.93 10.89
CA ILE A 244 13.54 -1.74 9.89
C ILE A 244 15.04 -1.75 10.18
N GLN A 245 15.62 -0.62 10.55
CA GLN A 245 17.03 -0.50 10.93
C GLN A 245 17.35 -1.27 12.22
N GLN A 246 16.44 -1.28 13.22
CA GLN A 246 16.64 -2.06 14.45
C GLN A 246 16.71 -3.58 14.18
N PHE A 247 15.99 -4.06 13.16
CA PHE A 247 16.08 -5.45 12.69
C PHE A 247 17.33 -5.72 11.82
N GLY A 248 18.13 -4.70 11.52
CA GLY A 248 19.33 -4.84 10.69
C GLY A 248 19.04 -5.21 9.23
N LEU A 249 17.81 -4.92 8.73
CA LEU A 249 17.41 -5.32 7.38
C LEU A 249 17.96 -4.39 6.30
N ALA A 250 18.13 -3.11 6.62
CA ALA A 250 18.62 -2.10 5.68
C ALA A 250 19.21 -0.91 6.42
N GLU A 251 20.03 -0.13 5.72
CA GLU A 251 20.34 1.25 6.07
C GLU A 251 19.38 2.18 5.36
N ILE A 252 18.76 3.11 6.08
CA ILE A 252 17.74 4.01 5.54
C ILE A 252 18.14 5.45 5.85
N GLU A 253 18.29 6.23 4.81
CA GLU A 253 18.58 7.66 4.87
C GLU A 253 17.36 8.46 4.41
N ILE A 254 17.00 9.49 5.17
CA ILE A 254 15.87 10.37 4.87
C ILE A 254 16.37 11.81 4.73
N ASP A 255 16.44 12.29 3.49
CA ASP A 255 16.73 13.69 3.21
C ASP A 255 15.46 14.53 3.42
N GLN A 256 15.43 15.26 4.55
CA GLN A 256 14.32 16.12 4.93
C GLN A 256 14.13 17.30 3.96
N THR A 257 15.21 17.79 3.36
CA THR A 257 15.19 18.98 2.49
C THR A 257 14.60 18.64 1.12
N ASN A 258 15.06 17.54 0.51
CA ASN A 258 14.61 17.11 -0.81
C ASN A 258 13.46 16.09 -0.74
N GLN A 259 13.06 15.69 0.46
CA GLN A 259 12.03 14.66 0.72
C GLN A 259 12.33 13.35 0.00
N ILE A 260 13.59 12.92 0.03
CA ILE A 260 14.05 11.69 -0.59
C ILE A 260 14.35 10.65 0.48
N VAL A 261 13.88 9.43 0.24
CA VAL A 261 14.19 8.25 1.03
C VAL A 261 15.12 7.36 0.21
N ALA A 262 16.25 7.02 0.78
CA ALA A 262 17.19 6.03 0.24
C ALA A 262 17.22 4.80 1.15
N VAL A 263 17.07 3.61 0.58
CA VAL A 263 17.05 2.33 1.29
C VAL A 263 18.13 1.44 0.70
N THR A 264 19.14 1.08 1.50
CA THR A 264 20.22 0.16 1.11
C THR A 264 20.07 -1.15 1.89
N PRO A 265 19.65 -2.24 1.24
CA PRO A 265 19.48 -3.54 1.89
C PRO A 265 20.78 -4.06 2.51
N ALA A 266 20.70 -4.66 3.70
CA ALA A 266 21.87 -5.25 4.37
C ALA A 266 22.48 -6.43 3.58
N SER A 267 21.66 -7.15 2.80
CA SER A 267 22.10 -8.25 1.94
C SER A 267 23.09 -7.81 0.84
N VAL A 268 23.05 -6.55 0.44
CA VAL A 268 24.00 -6.00 -0.54
C VAL A 268 25.38 -5.79 0.08
N LYS A 269 25.48 -5.52 1.38
CA LYS A 269 26.75 -5.29 2.09
C LYS A 269 27.47 -6.59 2.50
N THR A 270 26.78 -7.71 2.66
CA THR A 270 27.35 -8.94 3.23
C THR A 270 28.04 -9.85 2.23
N PHE A 271 27.93 -9.64 0.93
CA PHE A 271 28.64 -10.43 -0.07
C PHE A 271 30.06 -9.93 -0.37
N GLU A 272 30.37 -8.67 -0.06
CA GLU A 272 31.73 -8.12 -0.30
C GLU A 272 32.71 -8.35 0.86
N ASP A 273 32.25 -8.64 2.09
CA ASP A 273 33.09 -8.65 3.29
C ASP A 273 33.41 -10.06 3.87
N LYS A 274 33.03 -11.16 3.19
CA LYS A 274 33.40 -12.54 3.53
C LYS A 274 34.31 -13.21 2.51
N GLY A 275 35.01 -12.41 1.70
CA GLY A 275 36.14 -12.85 0.92
C GLY A 275 37.38 -13.00 1.79
N ASP A 276 37.73 -14.23 2.09
CA ASP A 276 39.10 -14.71 2.35
C ASP A 276 39.84 -14.18 3.57
N LYS A 277 39.56 -14.76 4.74
CA LYS A 277 40.62 -14.98 5.74
C LYS A 277 41.02 -16.44 5.68
N GLY A 278 41.96 -16.72 4.79
CA GLY A 278 42.62 -18.02 4.68
C GLY A 278 43.16 -18.47 6.04
N ASP A 279 42.76 -19.65 6.40
CA ASP A 279 43.27 -20.46 7.48
C ASP A 279 44.80 -20.63 7.32
N LYS A 280 45.59 -19.87 8.06
CA LYS A 280 47.02 -20.12 8.22
C LYS A 280 47.16 -21.20 9.27
N GLY A 281 47.29 -22.43 8.83
CA GLY A 281 47.57 -23.58 9.62
C GLY A 281 48.76 -23.34 10.57
N ASP A 282 48.49 -23.47 11.86
CA ASP A 282 49.45 -23.49 12.95
C ASP A 282 50.19 -24.83 12.93
N LYS A 283 51.43 -24.84 12.41
CA LYS A 283 52.36 -25.98 12.51
C LYS A 283 52.91 -25.98 13.95
N ARG A 284 52.38 -26.82 14.79
CA ARG A 284 53.03 -27.21 16.04
C ARG A 284 54.24 -28.09 15.73
N GLU A 285 55.41 -27.58 16.02
CA GLU A 285 56.64 -28.38 16.13
C GLU A 285 56.52 -29.32 17.33
N GLU A 286 56.63 -30.61 17.08
CA GLU A 286 56.99 -31.60 18.08
C GLU A 286 58.44 -31.35 18.51
N LYS A 287 58.68 -31.10 19.80
CA LYS A 287 59.98 -31.26 20.43
C LYS A 287 59.87 -32.40 21.42
N ASP A 288 60.66 -33.41 21.12
CA ASP A 288 61.05 -34.51 22.01
C ASP A 288 61.55 -33.99 23.38
N PHE A 289 61.03 -34.57 24.44
CA PHE A 289 61.75 -35.17 25.58
C PHE A 289 60.76 -35.98 26.43
#